data_d940b7951c7ed64d68be587388fcd2ea
#
_entry.id   d940b7951c7ed64d68be587388fcd2ea
#
_cell.length_a   1.000
_cell.length_b   1.000
_cell.length_c   1.000
_cell.angle_alpha   90.00
_cell.angle_beta   90.00
_cell.angle_gamma   90.00
#
_symmetry.space_group_name_H-M   'P 1'
#
loop_
_entity.id
_entity.type
_entity.pdbx_description
1 polymer ?
#
loop_
_entity_poly.entity_id
_entity_poly.type
_entity_poly.pdbx_seq_one_letter_code
_entity_poly.pdbx_strand_id
1 'polypeptide(L)'
;MTTSVSVERVSIPLHEPLVITGHSFSHLNTVWVTLERDGVIARGEGTGSYYLGETQDSIVAAIESITPALQSGPSREELQQLLPPGGARNAVDCALWDLECKAAGQTIWERLGLSPRELTTVATIGVGDAQAMAAHASRWSTYPHLKIKLSAESPVEKMRAIREARPDATLVVDANQAWSFAELQEYLPSLMDLDIAMIEQPLARGGDAELEGFESPIPLGADESCLSLAEYEEAAAKYDVINIKLDKCGGLTEALAMVKAAQTANKRLMVGNMTGSSLSMAPSFVVGQQCEFVDIDGPLLLQYDIDHGLRYTPEGRVSPPTPELWG
;
A
#
# COMPACT_ATOMS: atom_id res chain seq x y z
N MET A 1 18.66 27.27 -10.14
CA MET A 1 17.81 27.67 -8.99
C MET A 1 17.91 26.53 -7.98
N THR A 2 18.02 26.85 -6.69
CA THR A 2 18.25 25.83 -5.65
C THR A 2 16.92 25.39 -5.07
N THR A 3 16.72 24.09 -4.88
CA THR A 3 15.53 23.52 -4.20
C THR A 3 15.78 23.53 -2.69
N SER A 4 14.86 24.11 -1.91
CA SER A 4 14.83 23.93 -0.45
C SER A 4 14.25 22.55 -0.13
N VAL A 5 14.81 21.88 0.87
CA VAL A 5 14.41 20.53 1.31
C VAL A 5 14.16 20.57 2.81
N SER A 6 12.98 20.18 3.23
CA SER A 6 12.63 19.99 4.64
C SER A 6 12.17 18.55 4.87
N VAL A 7 12.61 17.96 5.95
CA VAL A 7 12.27 16.57 6.34
C VAL A 7 11.74 16.59 7.77
N GLU A 8 10.52 16.08 7.96
CA GLU A 8 9.85 16.11 9.24
C GLU A 8 9.43 14.69 9.67
N ARG A 9 9.69 14.34 10.94
CA ARG A 9 9.14 13.13 11.57
C ARG A 9 7.74 13.42 12.05
N VAL A 10 6.78 12.64 11.58
CA VAL A 10 5.37 12.78 11.94
C VAL A 10 4.91 11.52 12.65
N SER A 11 4.18 11.67 13.75
CA SER A 11 3.59 10.56 14.49
C SER A 11 2.11 10.87 14.73
N ILE A 12 1.23 10.05 14.18
CA ILE A 12 -0.22 10.19 14.28
C ILE A 12 -0.78 8.97 15.01
N PRO A 13 -1.51 9.15 16.14
CA PRO A 13 -2.11 8.02 16.83
C PRO A 13 -3.21 7.37 16.00
N LEU A 14 -3.33 6.04 16.11
CA LEU A 14 -4.45 5.28 15.54
C LEU A 14 -5.66 5.35 16.46
N HIS A 15 -6.87 5.20 15.90
CA HIS A 15 -8.10 5.08 16.68
C HIS A 15 -8.06 3.85 17.60
N GLU A 16 -7.60 2.74 17.08
CA GLU A 16 -7.38 1.47 17.78
C GLU A 16 -6.04 0.89 17.30
N PRO A 17 -5.31 0.13 18.13
CA PRO A 17 -4.09 -0.54 17.68
C PRO A 17 -4.38 -1.47 16.50
N LEU A 18 -3.60 -1.35 15.43
CA LEU A 18 -3.61 -2.30 14.32
C LEU A 18 -2.71 -3.48 14.68
N VAL A 19 -3.31 -4.66 14.81
CA VAL A 19 -2.59 -5.91 15.09
C VAL A 19 -2.51 -6.72 13.81
N ILE A 20 -1.28 -7.07 13.43
CA ILE A 20 -0.96 -7.98 12.32
C ILE A 20 -0.09 -9.11 12.84
N THR A 21 0.22 -10.10 12.02
CA THR A 21 1.09 -11.22 12.41
C THR A 21 2.43 -10.70 12.93
N GLY A 22 2.72 -10.95 14.21
CA GLY A 22 3.98 -10.58 14.86
C GLY A 22 4.17 -9.10 15.23
N HIS A 23 3.24 -8.20 14.91
CA HIS A 23 3.38 -6.77 15.17
C HIS A 23 2.09 -6.11 15.65
N SER A 24 2.25 -5.01 16.40
CA SER A 24 1.13 -4.16 16.84
C SER A 24 1.54 -2.70 16.74
N PHE A 25 0.73 -1.90 16.07
CA PHE A 25 0.98 -0.48 15.82
C PHE A 25 -0.10 0.35 16.52
N SER A 26 0.29 1.30 17.35
CA SER A 26 -0.61 2.27 18.00
C SER A 26 -0.52 3.67 17.36
N HIS A 27 0.50 3.89 16.53
CA HIS A 27 0.75 5.15 15.82
C HIS A 27 1.22 4.86 14.41
N LEU A 28 0.84 5.70 13.47
CA LEU A 28 1.56 5.91 12.23
C LEU A 28 2.82 6.71 12.56
N ASN A 29 3.99 6.15 12.28
CA ASN A 29 5.27 6.85 12.36
C ASN A 29 5.81 7.01 10.94
N THR A 30 5.75 8.21 10.39
CA THR A 30 6.07 8.50 8.98
C THR A 30 6.99 9.70 8.86
N VAL A 31 7.55 9.90 7.68
CA VAL A 31 8.40 11.06 7.35
C VAL A 31 7.73 11.85 6.24
N TRP A 32 7.56 13.15 6.47
CA TRP A 32 7.13 14.09 5.43
C TRP A 32 8.34 14.81 4.83
N VAL A 33 8.36 14.88 3.50
CA VAL A 33 9.32 15.66 2.74
C VAL A 33 8.61 16.82 2.11
N THR A 34 9.16 18.02 2.30
CA THR A 34 8.71 19.22 1.60
C THR A 34 9.84 19.72 0.72
N LEU A 35 9.55 19.90 -0.55
CA LEU A 35 10.43 20.53 -1.53
C LEU A 35 9.85 21.91 -1.90
N GLU A 36 10.71 22.93 -1.92
CA GLU A 36 10.33 24.26 -2.40
C GLU A 36 11.28 24.72 -3.48
N ARG A 37 10.73 25.11 -4.63
CA ARG A 37 11.47 25.64 -5.76
C ARG A 37 10.67 26.75 -6.43
N ASP A 38 11.27 27.92 -6.58
CA ASP A 38 10.66 29.07 -7.27
C ASP A 38 9.28 29.47 -6.70
N GLY A 39 9.10 29.32 -5.38
CA GLY A 39 7.84 29.60 -4.68
C GLY A 39 6.78 28.50 -4.80
N VAL A 40 7.09 27.40 -5.49
CA VAL A 40 6.23 26.20 -5.54
C VAL A 40 6.61 25.28 -4.40
N ILE A 41 5.62 24.91 -3.57
CA ILE A 41 5.76 23.99 -2.45
C ILE A 41 5.12 22.65 -2.82
N ALA A 42 5.88 21.58 -2.64
CA ALA A 42 5.46 20.21 -2.95
C ALA A 42 5.81 19.26 -1.79
N ARG A 43 5.01 18.20 -1.66
CA ARG A 43 5.11 17.29 -0.51
C ARG A 43 5.08 15.83 -0.94
N GLY A 44 5.68 14.98 -0.10
CA GLY A 44 5.57 13.54 -0.17
C GLY A 44 5.75 12.91 1.20
N GLU A 45 5.26 11.70 1.35
CA GLU A 45 5.29 10.93 2.60
C GLU A 45 5.92 9.56 2.37
N GLY A 46 6.71 9.09 3.36
CA GLY A 46 7.26 7.74 3.38
C GLY A 46 7.21 7.15 4.78
N THR A 47 6.56 6.00 4.90
CA THR A 47 6.46 5.23 6.15
C THR A 47 7.54 4.15 6.21
N GLY A 48 7.88 3.59 5.04
CA GLY A 48 8.86 2.51 4.92
C GLY A 48 8.31 1.14 5.32
N SER A 49 9.12 0.13 5.06
CA SER A 49 8.75 -1.28 5.30
C SER A 49 9.34 -1.75 6.62
N TYR A 50 8.52 -1.85 7.67
CA TYR A 50 8.94 -2.26 9.01
C TYR A 50 9.64 -3.62 9.04
N TYR A 51 9.19 -4.59 8.21
CA TYR A 51 9.78 -5.92 8.12
C TYR A 51 11.15 -5.93 7.40
N LEU A 52 11.53 -4.84 6.75
CA LEU A 52 12.88 -4.62 6.21
C LEU A 52 13.75 -3.79 7.17
N GLY A 53 13.22 -3.45 8.36
CA GLY A 53 13.93 -2.68 9.37
C GLY A 53 13.99 -1.18 9.08
N GLU A 54 13.18 -0.66 8.18
CA GLU A 54 13.07 0.79 7.97
C GLU A 54 12.39 1.46 9.17
N THR A 55 12.90 2.59 9.56
CA THR A 55 12.39 3.44 10.64
C THR A 55 12.38 4.89 10.20
N GLN A 56 11.65 5.76 10.91
CA GLN A 56 11.73 7.21 10.66
C GLN A 56 13.18 7.71 10.63
N ASP A 57 14.02 7.24 11.55
CA ASP A 57 15.42 7.67 11.63
C ASP A 57 16.22 7.20 10.42
N SER A 58 16.05 5.97 9.95
CA SER A 58 16.74 5.47 8.77
C SER A 58 16.29 6.20 7.50
N ILE A 59 14.98 6.49 7.38
CA ILE A 59 14.42 7.26 6.26
C ILE A 59 14.98 8.67 6.24
N VAL A 60 14.95 9.37 7.39
CA VAL A 60 15.49 10.72 7.51
C VAL A 60 16.98 10.74 7.17
N ALA A 61 17.77 9.83 7.74
CA ALA A 61 19.21 9.75 7.46
C ALA A 61 19.51 9.49 5.96
N ALA A 62 18.73 8.63 5.31
CA ALA A 62 18.86 8.38 3.88
C ALA A 62 18.59 9.64 3.06
N ILE A 63 17.51 10.39 3.35
CA ILE A 63 17.18 11.63 2.65
C ILE A 63 18.24 12.72 2.92
N GLU A 64 18.68 12.87 4.17
CA GLU A 64 19.71 13.84 4.53
C GLU A 64 21.02 13.58 3.80
N SER A 65 21.39 12.32 3.59
CA SER A 65 22.63 11.93 2.87
C SER A 65 22.67 12.42 1.43
N ILE A 66 21.51 12.60 0.79
CA ILE A 66 21.39 13.08 -0.60
C ILE A 66 20.89 14.52 -0.71
N THR A 67 20.73 15.23 0.42
CA THR A 67 20.24 16.62 0.41
C THR A 67 20.99 17.54 -0.55
N PRO A 68 22.34 17.50 -0.67
CA PRO A 68 23.05 18.32 -1.64
C PRO A 68 22.64 18.03 -3.10
N ALA A 69 22.35 16.76 -3.44
CA ALA A 69 21.85 16.39 -4.74
C ALA A 69 20.41 16.91 -4.95
N LEU A 70 19.54 16.77 -3.93
CA LEU A 70 18.16 17.29 -3.98
C LEU A 70 18.12 18.80 -4.18
N GLN A 71 19.02 19.54 -3.54
CA GLN A 71 19.16 20.99 -3.70
C GLN A 71 19.53 21.39 -5.14
N SER A 72 20.23 20.53 -5.87
CA SER A 72 20.56 20.71 -7.28
C SER A 72 19.39 20.46 -8.23
N GLY A 73 18.28 19.88 -7.71
CA GLY A 73 17.05 19.60 -8.44
C GLY A 73 17.15 18.43 -9.40
N PRO A 74 17.40 17.20 -8.90
CA PRO A 74 17.46 16.02 -9.74
C PRO A 74 16.11 15.71 -10.37
N SER A 75 16.14 15.02 -11.50
CA SER A 75 14.96 14.39 -12.07
C SER A 75 14.54 13.17 -11.23
N ARG A 76 13.32 12.67 -11.45
CA ARG A 76 12.83 11.44 -10.82
C ARG A 76 13.66 10.22 -11.26
N GLU A 77 14.14 10.20 -12.49
CA GLU A 77 15.01 9.16 -13.04
C GLU A 77 16.39 9.18 -12.36
N GLU A 78 16.95 10.36 -12.11
CA GLU A 78 18.20 10.50 -11.35
C GLU A 78 18.03 10.07 -9.89
N LEU A 79 16.87 10.36 -9.28
CA LEU A 79 16.55 9.92 -7.92
C LEU A 79 16.60 8.39 -7.77
N GLN A 80 16.20 7.62 -8.81
CA GLN A 80 16.28 6.16 -8.78
C GLN A 80 17.71 5.63 -8.62
N GLN A 81 18.72 6.46 -8.95
CA GLN A 81 20.14 6.11 -8.79
C GLN A 81 20.72 6.64 -7.47
N LEU A 82 20.07 7.61 -6.84
CA LEU A 82 20.52 8.23 -5.59
C LEU A 82 20.05 7.44 -4.36
N LEU A 83 18.86 6.86 -4.41
CA LEU A 83 18.28 6.09 -3.31
C LEU A 83 17.78 4.71 -3.80
N PRO A 84 17.99 3.65 -3.00
CA PRO A 84 17.37 2.35 -3.27
C PRO A 84 15.85 2.43 -3.11
N PRO A 85 15.09 1.42 -3.58
CA PRO A 85 13.68 1.25 -3.22
C PRO A 85 13.47 1.31 -1.70
N GLY A 86 12.36 1.88 -1.27
CA GLY A 86 12.02 2.02 0.15
C GLY A 86 11.35 3.35 0.47
N GLY A 87 11.04 3.58 1.75
CA GLY A 87 10.30 4.74 2.22
C GLY A 87 10.98 6.08 1.96
N ALA A 88 12.32 6.14 2.03
CA ALA A 88 13.06 7.36 1.76
C ALA A 88 12.89 7.82 0.30
N ARG A 89 13.06 6.89 -0.66
CA ARG A 89 12.86 7.19 -2.07
C ARG A 89 11.40 7.51 -2.36
N ASN A 90 10.45 6.77 -1.77
CA ASN A 90 9.02 7.04 -1.91
C ASN A 90 8.66 8.47 -1.54
N ALA A 91 9.07 8.94 -0.35
CA ALA A 91 8.77 10.29 0.09
C ALA A 91 9.30 11.36 -0.87
N VAL A 92 10.55 11.20 -1.36
CA VAL A 92 11.17 12.17 -2.28
C VAL A 92 10.59 12.07 -3.68
N ASP A 93 10.36 10.86 -4.21
CA ASP A 93 9.79 10.64 -5.54
C ASP A 93 8.38 11.26 -5.65
N CYS A 94 7.55 11.03 -4.64
CA CYS A 94 6.21 11.61 -4.59
C CYS A 94 6.24 13.15 -4.44
N ALA A 95 7.20 13.69 -3.69
CA ALA A 95 7.39 15.14 -3.61
C ALA A 95 7.86 15.74 -4.94
N LEU A 96 8.70 15.04 -5.72
CA LEU A 96 9.11 15.48 -7.05
C LEU A 96 7.93 15.44 -8.04
N TRP A 97 7.09 14.41 -8.00
CA TRP A 97 5.88 14.37 -8.82
C TRP A 97 4.96 15.55 -8.53
N ASP A 98 4.71 15.85 -7.25
CA ASP A 98 3.91 16.99 -6.81
C ASP A 98 4.52 18.32 -7.28
N LEU A 99 5.86 18.48 -7.14
CA LEU A 99 6.58 19.67 -7.59
C LEU A 99 6.46 19.88 -9.10
N GLU A 100 6.63 18.81 -9.87
CA GLU A 100 6.54 18.88 -11.33
C GLU A 100 5.13 19.25 -11.81
N CYS A 101 4.09 18.67 -11.18
CA CYS A 101 2.69 18.98 -11.48
C CYS A 101 2.40 20.46 -11.20
N LYS A 102 2.69 20.91 -9.98
CA LYS A 102 2.42 22.29 -9.54
C LYS A 102 3.22 23.33 -10.32
N ALA A 103 4.49 23.07 -10.61
CA ALA A 103 5.34 23.95 -11.40
C ALA A 103 4.87 24.08 -12.85
N ALA A 104 4.27 23.03 -13.40
CA ALA A 104 3.70 23.05 -14.74
C ALA A 104 2.26 23.60 -14.80
N GLY A 105 1.62 23.81 -13.63
CA GLY A 105 0.19 24.17 -13.57
C GLY A 105 -0.71 23.06 -14.12
N GLN A 106 -0.31 21.79 -13.97
CA GLN A 106 -1.00 20.60 -14.43
C GLN A 106 -1.33 19.72 -13.25
N THR A 107 -2.46 19.03 -13.31
CA THR A 107 -2.75 17.95 -12.37
C THR A 107 -1.98 16.68 -12.75
N ILE A 108 -1.81 15.76 -11.79
CA ILE A 108 -1.24 14.43 -12.06
C ILE A 108 -2.01 13.70 -13.16
N TRP A 109 -3.31 13.91 -13.26
CA TRP A 109 -4.19 13.28 -14.26
C TRP A 109 -3.89 13.76 -15.68
N GLU A 110 -3.75 15.07 -15.85
CA GLU A 110 -3.36 15.69 -17.14
C GLU A 110 -1.95 15.24 -17.54
N ARG A 111 -1.03 15.19 -16.57
CA ARG A 111 0.35 14.79 -16.81
C ARG A 111 0.48 13.33 -17.24
N LEU A 112 -0.36 12.44 -16.72
CA LEU A 112 -0.39 11.02 -17.09
C LEU A 112 -1.38 10.69 -18.21
N GLY A 113 -2.18 11.66 -18.66
CA GLY A 113 -3.22 11.44 -19.67
C GLY A 113 -4.34 10.51 -19.19
N LEU A 114 -4.65 10.54 -17.88
CA LEU A 114 -5.67 9.71 -17.25
C LEU A 114 -6.93 10.53 -16.94
N SER A 115 -8.09 9.85 -16.96
CA SER A 115 -9.34 10.40 -16.44
C SER A 115 -9.62 9.71 -15.09
N PRO A 116 -9.52 10.43 -13.96
CA PRO A 116 -9.70 9.81 -12.65
C PRO A 116 -11.15 9.38 -12.43
N ARG A 117 -11.31 8.22 -11.78
CA ARG A 117 -12.60 7.73 -11.26
C ARG A 117 -12.48 7.52 -9.76
N GLU A 118 -13.59 7.60 -9.04
CA GLU A 118 -13.62 7.14 -7.64
C GLU A 118 -13.16 5.69 -7.55
N LEU A 119 -12.46 5.37 -6.48
CA LEU A 119 -12.06 4.01 -6.13
C LEU A 119 -12.88 3.52 -4.95
N THR A 120 -13.00 2.20 -4.81
CA THR A 120 -13.55 1.58 -3.60
C THR A 120 -12.41 0.88 -2.88
N THR A 121 -12.08 1.34 -1.67
CA THR A 121 -11.05 0.73 -0.84
C THR A 121 -11.62 -0.37 0.05
N VAL A 122 -10.76 -1.27 0.49
CA VAL A 122 -11.08 -2.19 1.59
C VAL A 122 -11.18 -1.44 2.92
N ALA A 123 -11.77 -2.09 3.93
CA ALA A 123 -11.52 -1.76 5.34
C ALA A 123 -10.77 -2.92 5.98
N THR A 124 -9.65 -2.63 6.64
CA THR A 124 -8.78 -3.64 7.24
C THR A 124 -9.29 -4.08 8.61
N ILE A 125 -9.39 -5.39 8.79
CA ILE A 125 -9.67 -6.06 10.07
C ILE A 125 -8.38 -6.68 10.58
N GLY A 126 -7.87 -6.19 11.72
CA GLY A 126 -6.67 -6.71 12.35
C GLY A 126 -6.87 -8.11 12.95
N VAL A 127 -5.76 -8.76 13.32
CA VAL A 127 -5.77 -10.09 13.95
C VAL A 127 -6.39 -10.03 15.34
N GLY A 128 -7.29 -10.96 15.64
CA GLY A 128 -7.95 -11.14 16.92
C GLY A 128 -8.55 -12.55 17.04
N ASP A 129 -9.35 -12.79 18.08
CA ASP A 129 -10.19 -13.98 18.12
C ASP A 129 -11.38 -13.88 17.14
N ALA A 130 -12.00 -15.00 16.82
CA ALA A 130 -13.05 -15.07 15.80
C ALA A 130 -14.25 -14.14 16.10
N GLN A 131 -14.65 -14.06 17.38
CA GLN A 131 -15.78 -13.22 17.79
C GLN A 131 -15.45 -11.74 17.69
N ALA A 132 -14.26 -11.31 18.13
CA ALA A 132 -13.80 -9.94 18.05
C ALA A 132 -13.66 -9.48 16.59
N MET A 133 -13.10 -10.34 15.72
CA MET A 133 -12.95 -10.06 14.29
C MET A 133 -14.31 -9.95 13.58
N ALA A 134 -15.25 -10.84 13.87
CA ALA A 134 -16.62 -10.77 13.35
C ALA A 134 -17.36 -9.49 13.80
N ALA A 135 -17.23 -9.11 15.08
CA ALA A 135 -17.78 -7.88 15.60
C ALA A 135 -17.15 -6.65 14.96
N HIS A 136 -15.83 -6.68 14.71
CA HIS A 136 -15.15 -5.60 13.98
C HIS A 136 -15.62 -5.52 12.52
N ALA A 137 -15.73 -6.63 11.81
CA ALA A 137 -16.27 -6.67 10.44
C ALA A 137 -17.70 -6.11 10.36
N SER A 138 -18.54 -6.36 11.37
CA SER A 138 -19.91 -5.82 11.45
C SER A 138 -19.94 -4.29 11.60
N ARG A 139 -18.93 -3.67 12.18
CA ARG A 139 -18.81 -2.19 12.26
C ARG A 139 -18.64 -1.55 10.87
N TRP A 140 -18.04 -2.27 9.93
CA TRP A 140 -17.86 -1.87 8.53
C TRP A 140 -19.01 -2.36 7.63
N SER A 141 -20.23 -2.37 8.14
CA SER A 141 -21.42 -2.96 7.48
C SER A 141 -21.73 -2.37 6.10
N THR A 142 -21.29 -1.14 5.81
CA THR A 142 -21.52 -0.46 4.53
C THR A 142 -20.35 -0.61 3.55
N TYR A 143 -19.18 -1.08 4.00
CA TYR A 143 -18.02 -1.30 3.15
C TYR A 143 -18.20 -2.60 2.34
N PRO A 144 -18.14 -2.55 1.00
CA PRO A 144 -18.32 -3.74 0.18
C PRO A 144 -17.11 -4.67 0.17
N HIS A 145 -15.93 -4.18 0.55
CA HIS A 145 -14.67 -4.92 0.55
C HIS A 145 -14.00 -4.88 1.92
N LEU A 146 -13.60 -6.05 2.42
CA LEU A 146 -12.87 -6.17 3.68
C LEU A 146 -11.55 -6.90 3.45
N LYS A 147 -10.47 -6.40 4.04
CA LYS A 147 -9.17 -7.07 4.10
C LYS A 147 -8.97 -7.64 5.50
N ILE A 148 -8.75 -8.95 5.58
CA ILE A 148 -8.71 -9.69 6.83
C ILE A 148 -7.29 -10.15 7.10
N LYS A 149 -6.68 -9.62 8.16
CA LYS A 149 -5.37 -10.07 8.62
C LYS A 149 -5.51 -11.39 9.37
N LEU A 150 -4.78 -12.41 8.94
CA LEU A 150 -4.83 -13.74 9.54
C LEU A 150 -3.44 -14.21 9.98
N SER A 151 -3.38 -14.82 11.15
CA SER A 151 -2.26 -15.64 11.59
C SER A 151 -2.47 -17.11 11.19
N ALA A 152 -1.52 -17.99 11.53
CA ALA A 152 -1.70 -19.44 11.38
C ALA A 152 -2.71 -20.04 12.39
N GLU A 153 -3.09 -19.29 13.44
CA GLU A 153 -4.01 -19.77 14.45
C GLU A 153 -5.46 -19.70 13.97
N SER A 154 -6.10 -20.86 13.79
CA SER A 154 -7.52 -21.03 13.43
C SER A 154 -8.03 -20.12 12.30
N PRO A 155 -7.31 -19.99 11.16
CA PRO A 155 -7.69 -19.03 10.12
C PRO A 155 -9.06 -19.30 9.52
N VAL A 156 -9.42 -20.57 9.30
CA VAL A 156 -10.71 -20.97 8.74
C VAL A 156 -11.87 -20.64 9.68
N GLU A 157 -11.71 -20.85 10.99
CA GLU A 157 -12.72 -20.51 11.99
C GLU A 157 -12.98 -18.99 12.01
N LYS A 158 -11.90 -18.19 12.03
CA LYS A 158 -11.98 -16.75 11.99
C LYS A 158 -12.71 -16.27 10.72
N MET A 159 -12.34 -16.81 9.54
CA MET A 159 -12.98 -16.44 8.28
C MET A 159 -14.45 -16.84 8.22
N ARG A 160 -14.83 -17.99 8.80
CA ARG A 160 -16.23 -18.41 8.88
C ARG A 160 -17.05 -17.45 9.71
N ALA A 161 -16.57 -17.05 10.90
CA ALA A 161 -17.23 -16.07 11.75
C ALA A 161 -17.40 -14.70 11.06
N ILE A 162 -16.38 -14.27 10.30
CA ILE A 162 -16.45 -13.01 9.51
C ILE A 162 -17.45 -13.14 8.37
N ARG A 163 -17.46 -14.26 7.63
CA ARG A 163 -18.42 -14.49 6.53
C ARG A 163 -19.86 -14.54 7.04
N GLU A 164 -20.11 -15.14 8.21
CA GLU A 164 -21.43 -15.13 8.85
C GLU A 164 -21.86 -13.71 9.23
N ALA A 165 -20.94 -12.88 9.74
CA ALA A 165 -21.20 -11.49 10.08
C ALA A 165 -21.38 -10.58 8.85
N ARG A 166 -20.71 -10.89 7.73
CA ARG A 166 -20.70 -10.12 6.47
C ARG A 166 -20.88 -11.05 5.27
N PRO A 167 -22.09 -11.59 5.09
CA PRO A 167 -22.39 -12.48 3.96
C PRO A 167 -22.35 -11.78 2.59
N ASP A 168 -22.42 -10.45 2.59
CA ASP A 168 -22.46 -9.56 1.43
C ASP A 168 -21.09 -9.08 0.95
N ALA A 169 -20.07 -9.10 1.83
CA ALA A 169 -18.79 -8.46 1.54
C ALA A 169 -17.86 -9.33 0.68
N THR A 170 -17.11 -8.68 -0.22
CA THR A 170 -15.93 -9.27 -0.84
C THR A 170 -14.82 -9.34 0.19
N LEU A 171 -14.28 -10.55 0.45
CA LEU A 171 -13.27 -10.78 1.46
C LEU A 171 -11.92 -11.06 0.80
N VAL A 172 -10.91 -10.29 1.19
CA VAL A 172 -9.50 -10.51 0.86
C VAL A 172 -8.78 -10.95 2.13
N VAL A 173 -8.08 -12.06 2.08
CA VAL A 173 -7.25 -12.56 3.18
C VAL A 173 -5.83 -12.05 3.01
N ASP A 174 -5.21 -11.57 4.09
CA ASP A 174 -3.78 -11.28 4.14
C ASP A 174 -3.16 -12.10 5.28
N ALA A 175 -2.41 -13.12 4.90
CA ALA A 175 -1.77 -14.04 5.84
C ALA A 175 -0.45 -13.50 6.39
N ASN A 176 0.11 -12.43 5.81
CA ASN A 176 1.40 -11.83 6.20
C ASN A 176 2.48 -12.89 6.46
N GLN A 177 2.67 -13.79 5.49
CA GLN A 177 3.71 -14.83 5.53
C GLN A 177 3.51 -15.92 6.61
N ALA A 178 2.30 -16.06 7.17
CA ALA A 178 2.10 -16.89 8.37
C ALA A 178 1.95 -18.39 8.08
N TRP A 179 1.76 -18.80 6.83
CA TRP A 179 1.43 -20.18 6.49
C TRP A 179 2.60 -20.87 5.78
N SER A 180 2.67 -22.20 5.97
CA SER A 180 3.43 -23.10 5.11
C SER A 180 2.61 -23.49 3.88
N PHE A 181 3.27 -24.04 2.84
CA PHE A 181 2.57 -24.54 1.66
C PHE A 181 1.56 -25.65 1.97
N ALA A 182 1.88 -26.53 2.93
CA ALA A 182 0.95 -27.57 3.38
C ALA A 182 -0.29 -27.00 4.06
N GLU A 183 -0.13 -25.97 4.91
CA GLU A 183 -1.26 -25.27 5.55
C GLU A 183 -2.10 -24.52 4.51
N LEU A 184 -1.49 -23.84 3.52
CA LEU A 184 -2.22 -23.24 2.43
C LEU A 184 -3.11 -24.27 1.73
N GLN A 185 -2.55 -25.43 1.35
CA GLN A 185 -3.31 -26.51 0.70
C GLN A 185 -4.43 -27.06 1.60
N GLU A 186 -4.22 -27.15 2.90
CA GLU A 186 -5.22 -27.57 3.88
C GLU A 186 -6.38 -26.58 3.99
N TYR A 187 -6.09 -25.26 3.98
CA TYR A 187 -7.11 -24.23 4.17
C TYR A 187 -7.91 -23.92 2.91
N LEU A 188 -7.32 -24.08 1.71
CA LEU A 188 -7.93 -23.71 0.44
C LEU A 188 -9.35 -24.22 0.24
N PRO A 189 -9.72 -25.49 0.49
CA PRO A 189 -11.09 -25.98 0.29
C PRO A 189 -12.11 -25.20 1.13
N SER A 190 -11.79 -24.95 2.41
CA SER A 190 -12.67 -24.20 3.31
C SER A 190 -12.76 -22.71 2.94
N LEU A 191 -11.67 -22.11 2.46
CA LEU A 191 -11.65 -20.72 2.03
C LEU A 191 -12.41 -20.52 0.70
N MET A 192 -12.41 -21.52 -0.17
CA MET A 192 -13.27 -21.54 -1.37
C MET A 192 -14.76 -21.55 -1.01
N ASP A 193 -15.16 -22.40 -0.07
CA ASP A 193 -16.54 -22.47 0.41
C ASP A 193 -17.01 -21.15 1.04
N LEU A 194 -16.05 -20.33 1.53
CA LEU A 194 -16.30 -19.02 2.10
C LEU A 194 -16.20 -17.88 1.06
N ASP A 195 -16.05 -18.19 -0.24
CA ASP A 195 -16.01 -17.23 -1.35
C ASP A 195 -14.94 -16.12 -1.12
N ILE A 196 -13.68 -16.54 -0.86
CA ILE A 196 -12.58 -15.63 -0.68
C ILE A 196 -12.05 -15.17 -2.04
N ALA A 197 -11.98 -13.85 -2.24
CA ALA A 197 -11.61 -13.25 -3.52
C ALA A 197 -10.10 -13.33 -3.85
N MET A 198 -9.26 -13.30 -2.82
CA MET A 198 -7.79 -13.36 -2.95
C MET A 198 -7.15 -13.71 -1.60
N ILE A 199 -6.01 -14.39 -1.64
CA ILE A 199 -5.13 -14.64 -0.50
C ILE A 199 -3.80 -13.92 -0.77
N GLU A 200 -3.50 -12.88 0.03
CA GLU A 200 -2.26 -12.12 -0.04
C GLU A 200 -1.20 -12.77 0.83
N GLN A 201 -0.01 -12.92 0.28
CA GLN A 201 1.23 -13.42 0.88
C GLN A 201 1.03 -14.56 1.89
N PRO A 202 0.56 -15.73 1.44
CA PRO A 202 0.38 -16.87 2.35
C PRO A 202 1.71 -17.39 2.93
N LEU A 203 2.74 -17.53 2.09
CA LEU A 203 4.03 -18.12 2.43
C LEU A 203 5.09 -17.06 2.71
N ALA A 204 6.09 -17.44 3.51
CA ALA A 204 7.23 -16.58 3.81
C ALA A 204 8.00 -16.20 2.52
N ARG A 205 8.44 -14.94 2.42
CA ARG A 205 9.32 -14.46 1.36
C ARG A 205 10.58 -15.33 1.28
N GLY A 206 10.90 -15.81 0.08
CA GLY A 206 12.01 -16.74 -0.16
C GLY A 206 11.73 -18.18 0.27
N GLY A 207 10.56 -18.46 0.85
CA GLY A 207 10.05 -19.79 1.16
C GLY A 207 8.84 -20.18 0.30
N ASP A 208 8.64 -19.52 -0.83
CA ASP A 208 7.45 -19.61 -1.69
C ASP A 208 7.72 -20.30 -3.04
N ALA A 209 8.82 -21.03 -3.15
CA ALA A 209 9.20 -21.72 -4.39
C ALA A 209 8.15 -22.78 -4.83
N GLU A 210 7.43 -23.37 -3.88
CA GLU A 210 6.39 -24.38 -4.15
C GLU A 210 5.15 -23.81 -4.84
N LEU A 211 5.02 -22.46 -4.92
CA LEU A 211 3.96 -21.79 -5.68
C LEU A 211 4.24 -21.76 -7.18
N GLU A 212 5.48 -21.99 -7.63
CA GLU A 212 5.80 -22.05 -9.06
C GLU A 212 5.09 -23.23 -9.71
N GLY A 213 4.17 -22.94 -10.63
CA GLY A 213 3.34 -23.95 -11.28
C GLY A 213 2.19 -24.52 -10.44
N PHE A 214 1.97 -24.00 -9.23
CA PHE A 214 0.81 -24.35 -8.43
C PHE A 214 -0.44 -23.60 -8.92
N GLU A 215 -1.45 -24.33 -9.35
CA GLU A 215 -2.74 -23.77 -9.77
C GLU A 215 -3.67 -23.62 -8.55
N SER A 216 -3.63 -22.46 -7.91
CA SER A 216 -4.52 -22.17 -6.78
C SER A 216 -5.95 -21.86 -7.28
N PRO A 217 -6.99 -22.44 -6.66
CA PRO A 217 -8.38 -22.12 -7.00
C PRO A 217 -8.79 -20.71 -6.52
N ILE A 218 -8.07 -20.13 -5.56
CA ILE A 218 -8.22 -18.74 -5.12
C ILE A 218 -6.97 -17.99 -5.57
N PRO A 219 -7.10 -16.84 -6.23
CA PRO A 219 -5.93 -16.05 -6.64
C PRO A 219 -4.98 -15.76 -5.48
N LEU A 220 -3.68 -15.95 -5.69
CA LEU A 220 -2.64 -15.63 -4.72
C LEU A 220 -1.98 -14.29 -5.06
N GLY A 221 -1.80 -13.43 -4.06
CA GLY A 221 -1.17 -12.13 -4.19
C GLY A 221 0.23 -12.08 -3.56
N ALA A 222 1.20 -11.53 -4.30
CA ALA A 222 2.54 -11.23 -3.78
C ALA A 222 2.55 -9.86 -3.12
N ASP A 223 2.91 -9.79 -1.84
CA ASP A 223 3.22 -8.55 -1.12
C ASP A 223 4.73 -8.50 -0.81
N GLU A 224 5.16 -9.19 0.23
CA GLU A 224 6.56 -9.21 0.64
C GLU A 224 7.47 -9.90 -0.39
N SER A 225 6.92 -10.79 -1.22
CA SER A 225 7.66 -11.47 -2.30
C SER A 225 7.85 -10.63 -3.57
N CYS A 226 7.36 -9.37 -3.58
CA CYS A 226 7.57 -8.43 -4.68
C CYS A 226 7.76 -7.01 -4.12
N LEU A 227 9.00 -6.64 -3.84
CA LEU A 227 9.29 -5.33 -3.26
C LEU A 227 9.47 -4.24 -4.33
N SER A 228 9.95 -4.60 -5.53
CA SER A 228 10.30 -3.65 -6.57
C SER A 228 10.17 -4.28 -7.97
N LEU A 229 10.38 -3.47 -8.99
CA LEU A 229 10.39 -3.94 -10.38
C LEU A 229 11.47 -5.02 -10.63
N ALA A 230 12.58 -4.97 -9.89
CA ALA A 230 13.65 -5.96 -10.02
C ALA A 230 13.23 -7.38 -9.62
N GLU A 231 12.21 -7.51 -8.77
CA GLU A 231 11.69 -8.80 -8.29
C GLU A 231 10.40 -9.23 -9.00
N TYR A 232 9.89 -8.37 -9.89
CA TYR A 232 8.60 -8.57 -10.54
C TYR A 232 8.50 -9.91 -11.29
N GLU A 233 9.49 -10.25 -12.12
CA GLU A 233 9.44 -11.47 -12.94
C GLU A 233 9.39 -12.74 -12.09
N GLU A 234 10.17 -12.79 -11.00
CA GLU A 234 10.16 -13.91 -10.07
C GLU A 234 8.81 -14.02 -9.34
N ALA A 235 8.26 -12.92 -8.86
CA ALA A 235 6.95 -12.91 -8.21
C ALA A 235 5.83 -13.28 -9.20
N ALA A 236 5.87 -12.78 -10.43
CA ALA A 236 4.87 -13.06 -11.45
C ALA A 236 4.85 -14.54 -11.90
N ALA A 237 5.93 -15.28 -11.72
CA ALA A 237 5.97 -16.72 -11.98
C ALA A 237 5.22 -17.55 -10.92
N LYS A 238 5.04 -17.00 -9.70
CA LYS A 238 4.48 -17.69 -8.53
C LYS A 238 3.09 -17.20 -8.15
N TYR A 239 2.75 -15.94 -8.44
CA TYR A 239 1.56 -15.27 -7.96
C TYR A 239 0.68 -14.75 -9.11
N ASP A 240 -0.63 -14.69 -8.87
CA ASP A 240 -1.63 -14.20 -9.82
C ASP A 240 -1.79 -12.68 -9.77
N VAL A 241 -1.59 -12.11 -8.57
CA VAL A 241 -1.79 -10.70 -8.25
C VAL A 241 -0.49 -10.12 -7.70
N ILE A 242 -0.07 -8.96 -8.17
CA ILE A 242 1.07 -8.22 -7.62
C ILE A 242 0.56 -7.04 -6.81
N ASN A 243 0.87 -7.02 -5.52
CA ASN A 243 0.53 -5.91 -4.63
C ASN A 243 1.63 -4.85 -4.66
N ILE A 244 1.35 -3.73 -5.30
CA ILE A 244 2.24 -2.58 -5.39
C ILE A 244 2.03 -1.70 -4.16
N LYS A 245 3.08 -1.49 -3.37
CA LYS A 245 3.12 -0.52 -2.28
C LYS A 245 4.25 0.46 -2.55
N LEU A 246 3.96 1.75 -2.52
CA LEU A 246 4.94 2.77 -2.89
C LEU A 246 6.13 2.78 -1.94
N ASP A 247 5.90 2.50 -0.66
CA ASP A 247 6.97 2.38 0.34
C ASP A 247 7.90 1.17 0.11
N LYS A 248 7.46 0.16 -0.63
CA LYS A 248 8.32 -0.96 -1.05
C LYS A 248 9.12 -0.57 -2.29
N CYS A 249 8.41 -0.22 -3.35
CA CYS A 249 9.04 0.04 -4.65
C CYS A 249 9.71 1.42 -4.76
N GLY A 250 9.58 2.26 -3.73
CA GLY A 250 10.27 3.54 -3.67
C GLY A 250 9.64 4.65 -4.53
N GLY A 251 8.30 4.69 -4.58
CA GLY A 251 7.54 5.81 -5.12
C GLY A 251 6.76 5.52 -6.40
N LEU A 252 6.05 6.56 -6.86
CA LEU A 252 5.14 6.48 -8.00
C LEU A 252 5.86 6.16 -9.31
N THR A 253 7.10 6.65 -9.49
CA THR A 253 7.86 6.42 -10.73
C THR A 253 8.07 4.94 -10.99
N GLU A 254 8.56 4.18 -10.00
CA GLU A 254 8.75 2.73 -10.16
C GLU A 254 7.41 1.98 -10.12
N ALA A 255 6.45 2.43 -9.31
CA ALA A 255 5.11 1.83 -9.27
C ALA A 255 4.45 1.83 -10.65
N LEU A 256 4.55 2.92 -11.42
CA LEU A 256 4.02 2.99 -12.79
C LEU A 256 4.77 2.06 -13.76
N ALA A 257 6.07 1.84 -13.56
CA ALA A 257 6.81 0.86 -14.34
C ALA A 257 6.36 -0.58 -14.01
N MET A 258 6.09 -0.90 -12.74
CA MET A 258 5.51 -2.19 -12.31
C MET A 258 4.10 -2.40 -12.90
N VAL A 259 3.25 -1.37 -12.90
CA VAL A 259 1.93 -1.41 -13.56
C VAL A 259 2.07 -1.78 -15.03
N LYS A 260 3.00 -1.14 -15.74
CA LYS A 260 3.24 -1.43 -17.16
C LYS A 260 3.74 -2.87 -17.38
N ALA A 261 4.62 -3.36 -16.54
CA ALA A 261 5.11 -4.75 -16.60
C ALA A 261 3.96 -5.73 -16.40
N ALA A 262 3.12 -5.52 -15.39
CA ALA A 262 1.96 -6.36 -15.08
C ALA A 262 0.93 -6.37 -16.21
N GLN A 263 0.62 -5.22 -16.78
CA GLN A 263 -0.28 -5.12 -17.94
C GLN A 263 0.25 -5.88 -19.15
N THR A 264 1.58 -5.81 -19.40
CA THR A 264 2.21 -6.55 -20.50
C THR A 264 2.13 -8.07 -20.31
N ALA A 265 2.22 -8.53 -19.06
CA ALA A 265 2.14 -9.95 -18.68
C ALA A 265 0.72 -10.43 -18.36
N ASN A 266 -0.32 -9.58 -18.51
CA ASN A 266 -1.70 -9.85 -18.10
C ASN A 266 -1.84 -10.31 -16.64
N LYS A 267 -1.00 -9.79 -15.75
CA LYS A 267 -1.12 -10.03 -14.31
C LYS A 267 -2.12 -9.07 -13.69
N ARG A 268 -2.85 -9.57 -12.71
CA ARG A 268 -3.76 -8.75 -11.90
C ARG A 268 -2.96 -7.88 -10.94
N LEU A 269 -3.50 -6.75 -10.55
CA LEU A 269 -2.84 -5.79 -9.69
C LEU A 269 -3.66 -5.49 -8.44
N MET A 270 -2.96 -5.30 -7.36
CA MET A 270 -3.42 -4.67 -6.14
C MET A 270 -2.54 -3.44 -5.86
N VAL A 271 -3.12 -2.38 -5.34
CA VAL A 271 -2.38 -1.34 -4.62
C VAL A 271 -2.61 -1.52 -3.14
N GLY A 272 -1.54 -1.51 -2.36
CA GLY A 272 -1.59 -1.57 -0.90
C GLY A 272 -0.80 -0.44 -0.25
N ASN A 273 -0.78 -0.43 1.08
CA ASN A 273 -0.11 0.60 1.86
C ASN A 273 0.61 0.02 3.09
N MET A 274 1.48 0.82 3.72
CA MET A 274 2.17 0.53 4.99
C MET A 274 1.56 1.31 6.16
N THR A 275 0.28 1.65 6.08
CA THR A 275 -0.39 2.73 6.80
C THR A 275 0.20 4.09 6.42
N GLY A 276 -0.62 5.10 6.25
CA GLY A 276 -0.17 6.42 5.85
C GLY A 276 -1.30 7.44 5.94
N SER A 277 -0.96 8.71 5.90
CA SER A 277 -1.93 9.78 5.76
C SER A 277 -2.46 9.87 4.32
N SER A 278 -3.43 10.74 4.08
CA SER A 278 -3.89 11.03 2.72
C SER A 278 -2.75 11.49 1.79
N LEU A 279 -1.66 12.04 2.32
CA LEU A 279 -0.51 12.43 1.50
C LEU A 279 0.20 11.20 0.89
N SER A 280 0.32 10.11 1.65
CA SER A 280 0.83 8.82 1.14
C SER A 280 -0.18 8.13 0.22
N MET A 281 -1.49 8.24 0.55
CA MET A 281 -2.53 7.57 -0.23
C MET A 281 -2.82 8.25 -1.56
N ALA A 282 -2.54 9.55 -1.72
CA ALA A 282 -2.80 10.27 -2.98
C ALA A 282 -2.02 9.70 -4.18
N PRO A 283 -0.69 9.47 -4.14
CA PRO A 283 0.00 8.78 -5.23
C PRO A 283 -0.40 7.30 -5.34
N SER A 284 -0.73 6.61 -4.24
CA SER A 284 -1.26 5.24 -4.27
C SER A 284 -2.62 5.17 -4.98
N PHE A 285 -3.45 6.20 -4.84
CA PHE A 285 -4.72 6.33 -5.57
C PHE A 285 -4.50 6.37 -7.09
N VAL A 286 -3.43 6.99 -7.57
CA VAL A 286 -3.07 7.00 -9.00
C VAL A 286 -2.80 5.58 -9.51
N VAL A 287 -2.03 4.79 -8.75
CA VAL A 287 -1.78 3.38 -9.06
C VAL A 287 -3.08 2.57 -9.03
N GLY A 288 -3.94 2.85 -8.05
CA GLY A 288 -5.24 2.19 -7.86
C GLY A 288 -6.19 2.31 -9.06
N GLN A 289 -6.01 3.33 -9.93
CA GLN A 289 -6.78 3.43 -11.17
C GLN A 289 -6.58 2.23 -12.12
N GLN A 290 -5.49 1.48 -11.94
CA GLN A 290 -5.10 0.34 -12.75
C GLN A 290 -5.23 -1.01 -11.99
N CYS A 291 -5.69 -0.96 -10.74
CA CYS A 291 -5.76 -2.14 -9.87
C CYS A 291 -7.18 -2.69 -9.77
N GLU A 292 -7.25 -4.01 -9.58
CA GLU A 292 -8.49 -4.71 -9.25
C GLU A 292 -8.78 -4.66 -7.74
N PHE A 293 -7.74 -4.81 -6.93
CA PHE A 293 -7.83 -4.71 -5.49
C PHE A 293 -7.21 -3.39 -5.03
N VAL A 294 -7.93 -2.67 -4.17
CA VAL A 294 -7.52 -1.35 -3.71
C VAL A 294 -7.53 -1.31 -2.19
N ASP A 295 -6.35 -1.14 -1.61
CA ASP A 295 -6.11 -1.03 -0.18
C ASP A 295 -5.37 0.28 0.09
N ILE A 296 -6.15 1.37 0.24
CA ILE A 296 -5.70 2.71 0.57
C ILE A 296 -6.45 3.25 1.79
N ASP A 297 -6.72 2.38 2.74
CA ASP A 297 -7.52 2.65 3.93
C ASP A 297 -6.72 3.27 5.10
N GLY A 298 -5.43 3.53 4.91
CA GLY A 298 -4.56 4.09 5.95
C GLY A 298 -5.18 5.26 6.74
N PRO A 299 -5.73 6.30 6.09
CA PRO A 299 -6.35 7.43 6.78
C PRO A 299 -7.54 7.06 7.67
N LEU A 300 -8.25 5.97 7.39
CA LEU A 300 -9.39 5.51 8.21
C LEU A 300 -8.95 4.99 9.58
N LEU A 301 -7.68 4.63 9.72
CA LEU A 301 -7.11 4.14 10.97
C LEU A 301 -6.64 5.27 11.88
N LEU A 302 -6.43 6.49 11.34
CA LEU A 302 -5.81 7.63 12.02
C LEU A 302 -6.83 8.44 12.81
N GLN A 303 -6.43 8.96 13.99
CA GLN A 303 -7.26 9.87 14.76
C GLN A 303 -7.45 11.24 14.10
N TYR A 304 -6.52 11.64 13.26
CA TYR A 304 -6.59 12.83 12.41
C TYR A 304 -5.74 12.63 11.16
N ASP A 305 -6.06 13.38 10.13
CA ASP A 305 -5.39 13.34 8.83
C ASP A 305 -4.82 14.71 8.46
N ILE A 306 -4.13 14.79 7.35
CA ILE A 306 -3.60 16.04 6.81
C ILE A 306 -4.73 16.92 6.22
N ASP A 307 -4.51 18.23 6.19
CA ASP A 307 -5.43 19.17 5.53
C ASP A 307 -5.62 18.81 4.05
N HIS A 308 -6.83 19.00 3.55
CA HIS A 308 -7.26 18.65 2.19
C HIS A 308 -7.17 17.13 1.89
N GLY A 309 -7.19 16.28 2.94
CA GLY A 309 -7.11 14.83 2.82
C GLY A 309 -8.15 14.22 1.87
N LEU A 310 -7.91 12.98 1.47
CA LEU A 310 -8.82 12.21 0.62
C LEU A 310 -10.18 12.08 1.31
N ARG A 311 -11.24 12.07 0.50
CA ARG A 311 -12.60 11.92 1.02
C ARG A 311 -13.03 10.46 0.92
N TYR A 312 -13.30 9.86 2.07
CA TYR A 312 -13.84 8.51 2.20
C TYR A 312 -15.33 8.58 2.50
N THR A 313 -16.14 7.90 1.70
CA THR A 313 -17.57 7.78 1.98
C THR A 313 -17.85 6.61 2.93
N PRO A 314 -19.01 6.58 3.59
CA PRO A 314 -19.41 5.43 4.42
C PRO A 314 -19.45 4.09 3.65
N GLU A 315 -19.54 4.10 2.34
CA GLU A 315 -19.54 2.93 1.45
C GLU A 315 -18.13 2.59 0.93
N GLY A 316 -17.08 3.15 1.52
CA GLY A 316 -15.69 2.86 1.14
C GLY A 316 -15.24 3.47 -0.18
N ARG A 317 -16.02 4.40 -0.77
CA ARG A 317 -15.56 5.12 -1.97
C ARG A 317 -14.60 6.22 -1.58
N VAL A 318 -13.56 6.37 -2.38
CA VAL A 318 -12.50 7.36 -2.21
C VAL A 318 -12.47 8.26 -3.43
N SER A 319 -12.58 9.57 -3.21
CA SER A 319 -12.50 10.56 -4.29
C SER A 319 -11.06 10.82 -4.73
N PRO A 320 -10.83 11.20 -6.00
CA PRO A 320 -9.50 11.58 -6.47
C PRO A 320 -8.88 12.69 -5.62
N PRO A 321 -7.55 12.66 -5.40
CA PRO A 321 -6.84 13.75 -4.75
C PRO A 321 -6.98 15.06 -5.52
N THR A 322 -6.95 16.17 -4.79
CA THR A 322 -6.93 17.51 -5.35
C THR A 322 -5.51 18.09 -5.29
N PRO A 323 -5.17 19.09 -6.15
CA PRO A 323 -3.83 19.70 -6.16
C PRO A 323 -3.44 20.36 -4.82
N GLU A 324 -4.42 20.72 -3.97
CA GLU A 324 -4.15 21.25 -2.62
C GLU A 324 -3.55 20.18 -1.71
N LEU A 325 -3.93 18.92 -1.90
CA LEU A 325 -3.31 17.81 -1.21
C LEU A 325 -2.01 17.43 -1.90
N TRP A 326 -2.08 17.00 -3.16
CA TRP A 326 -0.97 16.44 -3.91
C TRP A 326 -1.30 16.27 -5.40
N GLY A 327 -0.31 16.53 -6.31
CA GLY A 327 -0.41 16.25 -7.74
C GLY A 327 -1.25 17.30 -8.50
#